data_63d07c44d09dd767b0f8c90c2edbf295
#
_entry.id   63d07c44d09dd767b0f8c90c2edbf295
#
_cell.length_a   1.000
_cell.length_b   1.000
_cell.length_c   1.000
_cell.angle_alpha   90.00
_cell.angle_beta   90.00
_cell.angle_gamma   90.00
#
_symmetry.space_group_name_H-M   'P 1'
#
loop_
_entity.id
_entity.type
_entity.pdbx_description
1 polymer ?
#
loop_
_entity_poly.entity_id
_entity_poly.type
_entity_poly.pdbx_seq_one_letter_code
_entity_poly.pdbx_strand_id
1 'polypeptide(L)'
;SETALDVKRMGKRPISVYWLAMATPTSGPSRSMTSEHRQNLVVEASWVIPVEPEGAVLQNHAVAISEDGTIAGVFPNANQPLDFSDWEHLYLPDQLLLPGLVNAHGHAAMTLLRGFADDLPLDTWLKEHIWPAEATFVDPDFVADGTTLAIAEMLSSGTTCMVDSYFFPDTVASTCLETGIRAQISLPVIKFPNAWAANEAEHITKALKVFDQFKSDRHRDAGITMAFAPHAPYTVTDNAFQKILMYSEQLDIPIHLHLHETESEVIDAVRENNQRPFARLSAMGFLSPGLQTVHMTEL
;
A
#
# COMPACT_ATOMS: atom_id res chain seq x y z
N SER A 1 3.84 -38.95 -5.19
CA SER A 1 4.49 -38.40 -3.98
C SER A 1 4.26 -36.91 -3.97
N GLU A 2 3.19 -36.48 -3.30
CA GLU A 2 2.85 -35.09 -3.08
C GLU A 2 3.80 -34.54 -2.03
N THR A 3 4.65 -33.60 -2.45
CA THR A 3 5.62 -32.94 -1.59
C THR A 3 4.90 -31.84 -0.80
N ALA A 4 4.84 -32.01 0.52
CA ALA A 4 4.53 -30.92 1.41
C ALA A 4 5.51 -29.76 1.15
N LEU A 5 5.01 -28.56 0.92
CA LEU A 5 5.83 -27.35 0.74
C LEU A 5 6.61 -27.08 2.04
N ASP A 6 7.93 -27.22 2.00
CA ASP A 6 8.79 -26.91 3.13
C ASP A 6 8.98 -25.38 3.25
N VAL A 7 8.12 -24.76 4.04
CA VAL A 7 8.11 -23.31 4.33
C VAL A 7 9.44 -22.84 4.96
N LYS A 8 10.28 -23.74 5.48
CA LYS A 8 11.60 -23.41 6.05
C LYS A 8 12.64 -22.97 5.03
N ARG A 9 12.40 -23.18 3.71
CA ARG A 9 13.31 -22.74 2.64
C ARG A 9 13.04 -21.31 2.16
N MET A 10 11.91 -20.73 2.49
CA MET A 10 11.63 -19.32 2.22
C MET A 10 12.29 -18.50 3.32
N GLY A 11 13.33 -17.76 2.99
CA GLY A 11 14.12 -16.98 3.95
C GLY A 11 13.23 -16.16 4.88
N LYS A 12 13.61 -16.08 6.16
CA LYS A 12 12.90 -15.41 7.25
C LYS A 12 12.67 -13.91 6.95
N ARG A 13 11.68 -13.60 6.14
CA ARG A 13 11.01 -12.31 6.14
C ARG A 13 9.59 -12.58 6.63
N PRO A 14 9.09 -11.89 7.67
CA PRO A 14 7.71 -12.04 8.10
C PRO A 14 6.81 -11.51 6.97
N ILE A 15 6.30 -12.41 6.15
CA ILE A 15 5.21 -12.10 5.23
C ILE A 15 3.95 -12.18 6.09
N SER A 16 3.58 -11.07 6.70
CA SER A 16 2.26 -10.96 7.34
C SER A 16 1.22 -10.98 6.22
N VAL A 17 0.58 -12.11 6.03
CA VAL A 17 -0.46 -12.27 5.01
C VAL A 17 -1.79 -12.28 5.73
N TYR A 18 -2.63 -11.27 5.48
CA TYR A 18 -4.05 -11.36 5.80
C TYR A 18 -4.72 -12.13 4.67
N TRP A 19 -5.33 -13.25 5.01
CA TRP A 19 -6.14 -14.02 4.09
C TRP A 19 -7.59 -13.55 4.24
N LEU A 20 -8.22 -13.18 3.14
CA LEU A 20 -9.65 -12.87 3.12
C LEU A 20 -10.40 -14.03 2.49
N ALA A 21 -11.35 -14.58 3.23
CA ALA A 21 -12.33 -15.48 2.67
C ALA A 21 -13.52 -14.64 2.16
N MET A 22 -13.80 -14.68 0.87
CA MET A 22 -15.05 -14.14 0.35
C MET A 22 -16.18 -15.09 0.75
N ALA A 23 -16.86 -14.78 1.86
CA ALA A 23 -18.10 -15.44 2.23
C ALA A 23 -19.27 -14.67 1.61
N THR A 24 -20.17 -15.36 0.92
CA THR A 24 -21.53 -14.83 0.73
C THR A 24 -22.15 -14.61 2.10
N PRO A 25 -22.83 -13.47 2.37
CA PRO A 25 -23.41 -13.21 3.68
C PRO A 25 -24.52 -14.20 3.98
N THR A 26 -24.18 -15.26 4.71
CA THR A 26 -25.18 -16.04 5.42
C THR A 26 -25.44 -15.31 6.73
N SER A 27 -26.70 -14.98 7.00
CA SER A 27 -27.21 -14.28 8.18
C SER A 27 -26.87 -15.05 9.47
N GLY A 28 -25.68 -14.79 10.00
CA GLY A 28 -25.23 -15.20 11.32
C GLY A 28 -24.84 -13.99 12.15
N PRO A 29 -24.95 -14.03 13.50
CA PRO A 29 -24.69 -12.86 14.32
C PRO A 29 -23.24 -12.40 14.15
N SER A 30 -23.04 -11.10 13.80
CA SER A 30 -21.77 -10.45 13.76
C SER A 30 -21.09 -10.53 15.12
N ARG A 31 -20.04 -11.33 15.26
CA ARG A 31 -19.13 -11.21 16.40
C ARG A 31 -18.28 -9.95 16.18
N SER A 32 -18.45 -8.96 17.05
CA SER A 32 -17.52 -7.85 17.16
C SER A 32 -16.17 -8.39 17.62
N MET A 33 -15.17 -8.40 16.74
CA MET A 33 -13.80 -8.69 17.12
C MET A 33 -13.23 -7.41 17.76
N THR A 34 -13.29 -7.34 19.08
CA THR A 34 -12.52 -6.37 19.84
C THR A 34 -11.04 -6.77 19.83
N SER A 35 -10.15 -5.80 19.81
CA SER A 35 -8.71 -5.88 19.60
C SER A 35 -7.90 -6.70 20.65
N GLU A 36 -8.53 -7.46 21.50
CA GLU A 36 -7.87 -8.03 22.69
C GLU A 36 -7.38 -9.48 22.56
N HIS A 37 -7.75 -10.24 21.51
CA HIS A 37 -7.30 -11.62 21.38
C HIS A 37 -7.05 -12.00 19.92
N ARG A 38 -5.82 -11.77 19.45
CA ARG A 38 -5.33 -12.49 18.29
C ARG A 38 -5.13 -13.93 18.72
N GLN A 39 -5.78 -14.87 18.03
CA GLN A 39 -5.70 -16.31 18.30
C GLN A 39 -5.04 -17.01 17.13
N ASN A 40 -4.36 -18.11 17.44
CA ASN A 40 -3.88 -19.02 16.42
C ASN A 40 -5.10 -19.61 15.65
N LEU A 41 -5.07 -19.55 14.33
CA LEU A 41 -6.20 -19.88 13.48
C LEU A 41 -5.80 -20.86 12.38
N VAL A 42 -6.62 -21.89 12.14
CA VAL A 42 -6.53 -22.75 10.96
C VAL A 42 -7.73 -22.45 10.06
N VAL A 43 -7.49 -22.00 8.84
CA VAL A 43 -8.52 -21.74 7.84
C VAL A 43 -8.53 -22.89 6.84
N GLU A 44 -9.61 -23.65 6.82
CA GLU A 44 -9.82 -24.79 5.91
C GLU A 44 -10.71 -24.35 4.74
N ALA A 45 -10.24 -24.50 3.51
CA ALA A 45 -10.98 -24.12 2.32
C ALA A 45 -11.00 -25.22 1.27
N SER A 46 -12.00 -25.18 0.37
CA SER A 46 -12.06 -26.12 -0.75
C SER A 46 -10.90 -25.91 -1.73
N TRP A 47 -10.47 -24.67 -1.91
CA TRP A 47 -9.31 -24.33 -2.73
C TRP A 47 -8.44 -23.29 -2.03
N VAL A 48 -7.13 -23.44 -2.15
CA VAL A 48 -6.13 -22.47 -1.71
C VAL A 48 -5.23 -22.13 -2.89
N ILE A 49 -5.13 -20.86 -3.24
CA ILE A 49 -4.18 -20.35 -4.23
C ILE A 49 -3.11 -19.57 -3.47
N PRO A 50 -1.92 -20.16 -3.21
CA PRO A 50 -0.88 -19.51 -2.41
C PRO A 50 -0.11 -18.43 -3.18
N VAL A 51 -0.33 -18.32 -4.52
CA VAL A 51 0.41 -17.48 -5.47
C VAL A 51 1.82 -17.99 -5.74
N GLU A 52 2.53 -18.43 -4.73
CA GLU A 52 3.81 -19.13 -4.87
C GLU A 52 3.71 -20.56 -4.30
N PRO A 53 4.15 -21.56 -5.06
CA PRO A 53 4.74 -21.47 -6.42
C PRO A 53 3.68 -21.07 -7.46
N GLU A 54 4.14 -20.39 -8.53
CA GLU A 54 3.29 -19.92 -9.62
C GLU A 54 2.39 -21.03 -10.17
N GLY A 55 1.10 -20.72 -10.36
CA GLY A 55 0.10 -21.65 -10.91
C GLY A 55 -0.37 -22.72 -9.93
N ALA A 56 0.07 -22.70 -8.66
CA ALA A 56 -0.38 -23.67 -7.68
C ALA A 56 -1.86 -23.44 -7.31
N VAL A 57 -2.66 -24.52 -7.40
CA VAL A 57 -4.04 -24.59 -6.92
C VAL A 57 -4.17 -25.83 -6.04
N LEU A 58 -4.33 -25.61 -4.75
CA LEU A 58 -4.40 -26.68 -3.75
C LEU A 58 -5.86 -26.97 -3.40
N GLN A 59 -6.31 -28.22 -3.58
CA GLN A 59 -7.67 -28.63 -3.24
C GLN A 59 -7.71 -29.19 -1.82
N ASN A 60 -8.75 -28.83 -1.06
CA ASN A 60 -8.96 -29.31 0.31
C ASN A 60 -7.72 -29.11 1.19
N HIS A 61 -7.22 -27.89 1.24
CA HIS A 61 -6.09 -27.48 2.05
C HIS A 61 -6.48 -26.48 3.13
N ALA A 62 -5.68 -26.47 4.18
CA ALA A 62 -5.76 -25.51 5.27
C ALA A 62 -4.52 -24.61 5.31
N VAL A 63 -4.71 -23.41 5.83
CA VAL A 63 -3.66 -22.46 6.15
C VAL A 63 -3.70 -22.21 7.65
N ALA A 64 -2.60 -22.51 8.35
CA ALA A 64 -2.42 -22.19 9.76
C ALA A 64 -1.77 -20.82 9.91
N ILE A 65 -2.38 -19.94 10.68
CA ILE A 65 -1.98 -18.55 10.91
C ILE A 65 -1.78 -18.36 12.41
N SER A 66 -0.56 -18.03 12.82
CA SER A 66 -0.24 -17.76 14.23
C SER A 66 -0.79 -16.41 14.69
N GLU A 67 -0.89 -16.22 16.00
CA GLU A 67 -1.42 -15.00 16.63
C GLU A 67 -0.66 -13.71 16.22
N ASP A 68 0.60 -13.83 15.80
CA ASP A 68 1.38 -12.72 15.26
C ASP A 68 1.06 -12.40 13.78
N GLY A 69 0.17 -13.19 13.15
CA GLY A 69 -0.23 -13.04 11.74
C GLY A 69 0.69 -13.74 10.75
N THR A 70 1.64 -14.56 11.23
CA THR A 70 2.54 -15.35 10.37
C THR A 70 1.86 -16.64 9.89
N ILE A 71 2.05 -17.02 8.62
CA ILE A 71 1.62 -18.32 8.12
C ILE A 71 2.56 -19.37 8.70
N ALA A 72 2.03 -20.20 9.60
CA ALA A 72 2.75 -21.29 10.25
C ALA A 72 2.81 -22.56 9.37
N GLY A 73 1.83 -22.75 8.47
CA GLY A 73 1.81 -23.88 7.56
C GLY A 73 0.68 -23.84 6.55
N VAL A 74 0.87 -24.60 5.46
CA VAL A 74 -0.16 -24.92 4.46
C VAL A 74 -0.11 -26.42 4.25
N PHE A 75 -1.23 -27.11 4.44
CA PHE A 75 -1.28 -28.58 4.42
C PHE A 75 -2.65 -29.09 3.97
N PRO A 76 -2.74 -30.37 3.45
CA PRO A 76 -4.01 -31.01 3.16
C PRO A 76 -4.87 -31.16 4.42
N ASN A 77 -6.17 -30.87 4.34
CA ASN A 77 -7.11 -31.00 5.47
C ASN A 77 -7.08 -32.40 6.10
N ALA A 78 -6.87 -33.42 5.27
CA ALA A 78 -6.83 -34.83 5.74
C ALA A 78 -5.56 -35.17 6.55
N ASN A 79 -4.52 -34.33 6.49
CA ASN A 79 -3.21 -34.57 7.08
C ASN A 79 -2.78 -33.40 7.97
N GLN A 80 -3.69 -32.91 8.81
CA GLN A 80 -3.39 -31.82 9.72
C GLN A 80 -2.29 -32.22 10.71
N PRO A 81 -1.22 -31.41 10.83
CA PRO A 81 -0.19 -31.61 11.85
C PRO A 81 -0.78 -31.49 13.26
N LEU A 82 -0.30 -32.32 14.20
CA LEU A 82 -0.78 -32.31 15.60
C LEU A 82 -0.52 -30.96 16.30
N ASP A 83 0.51 -30.22 15.89
CA ASP A 83 0.87 -28.92 16.43
C ASP A 83 -0.23 -27.85 16.27
N PHE A 84 -1.19 -28.08 15.39
CA PHE A 84 -2.31 -27.15 15.12
C PHE A 84 -3.65 -27.64 15.65
N SER A 85 -3.69 -28.80 16.36
CA SER A 85 -4.94 -29.42 16.83
C SER A 85 -5.75 -28.56 17.79
N ASP A 86 -5.07 -27.73 18.59
CA ASP A 86 -5.67 -26.88 19.62
C ASP A 86 -5.94 -25.45 19.15
N TRP A 87 -5.69 -25.15 17.86
CA TRP A 87 -5.94 -23.86 17.26
C TRP A 87 -7.42 -23.67 16.94
N GLU A 88 -7.88 -22.42 16.83
CA GLU A 88 -9.25 -22.14 16.35
C GLU A 88 -9.38 -22.56 14.88
N HIS A 89 -10.51 -23.21 14.52
CA HIS A 89 -10.76 -23.66 13.16
C HIS A 89 -11.88 -22.87 12.52
N LEU A 90 -11.61 -22.34 11.32
CA LEU A 90 -12.57 -21.72 10.44
C LEU A 90 -12.78 -22.59 9.20
N TYR A 91 -13.97 -23.17 9.06
CA TYR A 91 -14.34 -24.01 7.93
C TYR A 91 -15.04 -23.17 6.86
N LEU A 92 -14.49 -23.18 5.66
CA LEU A 92 -14.97 -22.41 4.51
C LEU A 92 -15.24 -23.37 3.33
N PRO A 93 -16.28 -24.22 3.42
CA PRO A 93 -16.66 -25.12 2.34
C PRO A 93 -17.06 -24.28 1.12
N ASP A 94 -16.70 -24.77 -0.07
CA ASP A 94 -17.01 -24.14 -1.36
C ASP A 94 -16.40 -22.71 -1.54
N GLN A 95 -15.39 -22.39 -0.72
CA GLN A 95 -14.67 -21.11 -0.81
C GLN A 95 -13.26 -21.31 -1.37
N LEU A 96 -12.78 -20.24 -1.99
CA LEU A 96 -11.41 -20.08 -2.43
C LEU A 96 -10.67 -19.16 -1.45
N LEU A 97 -9.56 -19.63 -0.92
CA LEU A 97 -8.65 -18.85 -0.07
C LEU A 97 -7.44 -18.39 -0.87
N LEU A 98 -7.14 -17.10 -0.83
CA LEU A 98 -5.99 -16.49 -1.48
C LEU A 98 -5.43 -15.37 -0.60
N PRO A 99 -4.16 -14.94 -0.83
CA PRO A 99 -3.61 -13.75 -0.18
C PRO A 99 -4.48 -12.52 -0.47
N GLY A 100 -4.59 -11.61 0.52
CA GLY A 100 -5.26 -10.35 0.32
C GLY A 100 -4.61 -9.54 -0.79
N LEU A 101 -5.42 -8.78 -1.53
CA LEU A 101 -4.95 -7.92 -2.61
C LEU A 101 -4.11 -6.77 -2.08
N VAL A 102 -3.19 -6.30 -2.91
CA VAL A 102 -2.35 -5.13 -2.65
C VAL A 102 -2.79 -4.00 -3.58
N ASN A 103 -3.25 -2.89 -3.01
CA ASN A 103 -3.41 -1.64 -3.77
C ASN A 103 -2.03 -0.97 -3.87
N ALA A 104 -1.38 -1.12 -5.01
CA ALA A 104 -0.02 -0.65 -5.23
C ALA A 104 0.12 0.88 -5.42
N HIS A 105 -0.99 1.61 -5.54
CA HIS A 105 -1.03 3.07 -5.62
C HIS A 105 -2.41 3.61 -5.33
N GLY A 106 -2.49 4.66 -4.51
CA GLY A 106 -3.72 5.37 -4.24
C GLY A 106 -3.50 6.70 -3.53
N HIS A 107 -4.60 7.45 -3.41
CA HIS A 107 -4.75 8.69 -2.66
C HIS A 107 -5.95 8.51 -1.74
N ALA A 108 -5.78 7.74 -0.66
CA ALA A 108 -6.88 7.19 0.14
C ALA A 108 -7.89 8.25 0.62
N ALA A 109 -7.41 9.40 1.10
CA ALA A 109 -8.29 10.46 1.61
C ALA A 109 -9.19 11.07 0.52
N MET A 110 -8.80 10.99 -0.77
CA MET A 110 -9.62 11.47 -1.89
C MET A 110 -10.90 10.66 -2.10
N THR A 111 -11.11 9.58 -1.37
CA THR A 111 -12.41 8.88 -1.31
C THR A 111 -13.56 9.84 -0.98
N LEU A 112 -13.31 10.88 -0.19
CA LEU A 112 -14.29 11.93 0.10
C LEU A 112 -14.61 12.87 -1.09
N LEU A 113 -13.76 12.86 -2.12
CA LEU A 113 -13.96 13.62 -3.36
C LEU A 113 -14.47 12.75 -4.52
N ARG A 114 -14.92 11.53 -4.25
CA ARG A 114 -15.41 10.60 -5.27
C ARG A 114 -16.60 11.19 -6.03
N GLY A 115 -16.55 11.13 -7.37
CA GLY A 115 -17.58 11.70 -8.25
C GLY A 115 -17.51 13.22 -8.38
N PHE A 116 -16.47 13.86 -7.81
CA PHE A 116 -16.27 15.29 -7.94
C PHE A 116 -15.52 15.61 -9.24
N ALA A 117 -16.19 16.31 -10.15
CA ALA A 117 -15.64 16.76 -11.43
C ALA A 117 -15.12 15.59 -12.34
N ASP A 118 -15.94 14.55 -12.49
CA ASP A 118 -15.65 13.41 -13.37
C ASP A 118 -15.54 13.80 -14.84
N ASP A 119 -14.96 12.91 -15.66
CA ASP A 119 -14.87 12.98 -17.12
C ASP A 119 -14.11 14.19 -17.69
N LEU A 120 -13.11 14.68 -16.97
CA LEU A 120 -12.25 15.80 -17.40
C LEU A 120 -10.82 15.32 -17.72
N PRO A 121 -10.12 15.99 -18.65
CA PRO A 121 -8.68 15.78 -18.82
C PRO A 121 -7.93 16.05 -17.51
N LEU A 122 -6.86 15.27 -17.23
CA LEU A 122 -6.13 15.31 -15.94
C LEU A 122 -5.73 16.73 -15.54
N ASP A 123 -5.17 17.51 -16.47
CA ASP A 123 -4.69 18.87 -16.17
C ASP A 123 -5.82 19.83 -15.77
N THR A 124 -6.95 19.78 -16.46
CA THR A 124 -8.16 20.53 -16.11
C THR A 124 -8.72 20.07 -14.77
N TRP A 125 -8.84 18.75 -14.60
CA TRP A 125 -9.34 18.14 -13.36
C TRP A 125 -8.51 18.56 -12.16
N LEU A 126 -7.18 18.49 -12.24
CA LEU A 126 -6.28 18.90 -11.16
C LEU A 126 -6.37 20.40 -10.89
N LYS A 127 -6.14 21.25 -11.91
CA LYS A 127 -5.96 22.70 -11.72
C LYS A 127 -7.23 23.45 -11.40
N GLU A 128 -8.33 23.05 -12.03
CA GLU A 128 -9.60 23.80 -11.93
C GLU A 128 -10.54 23.24 -10.86
N HIS A 129 -10.35 21.98 -10.43
CA HIS A 129 -11.25 21.32 -9.50
C HIS A 129 -10.56 20.76 -8.26
N ILE A 130 -9.60 19.84 -8.41
CA ILE A 130 -9.04 19.11 -7.27
C ILE A 130 -8.18 20.02 -6.38
N TRP A 131 -7.19 20.70 -6.92
CA TRP A 131 -6.33 21.56 -6.12
C TRP A 131 -7.08 22.70 -5.39
N PRO A 132 -8.10 23.37 -6.00
CA PRO A 132 -8.96 24.30 -5.26
C PRO A 132 -9.77 23.64 -4.15
N ALA A 133 -10.29 22.42 -4.38
CA ALA A 133 -11.02 21.68 -3.35
C ALA A 133 -10.06 21.24 -2.21
N GLU A 134 -8.89 20.72 -2.54
CA GLU A 134 -7.87 20.35 -1.57
C GLU A 134 -7.41 21.56 -0.73
N ALA A 135 -7.20 22.70 -1.35
CA ALA A 135 -6.84 23.92 -0.64
C ALA A 135 -7.93 24.41 0.33
N THR A 136 -9.17 24.00 0.12
CA THR A 136 -10.31 24.41 0.92
C THR A 136 -10.64 23.43 2.04
N PHE A 137 -10.54 22.13 1.78
CA PHE A 137 -11.11 21.09 2.64
C PHE A 137 -10.05 20.20 3.30
N VAL A 138 -8.83 20.09 2.72
CA VAL A 138 -7.85 19.13 3.22
C VAL A 138 -7.14 19.64 4.46
N ASP A 139 -7.40 18.96 5.55
CA ASP A 139 -6.75 19.09 6.84
C ASP A 139 -6.53 17.69 7.45
N PRO A 140 -5.92 17.55 8.63
CA PRO A 140 -5.73 16.25 9.27
C PRO A 140 -7.03 15.45 9.48
N ASP A 141 -8.15 16.12 9.82
CA ASP A 141 -9.42 15.44 10.07
C ASP A 141 -10.00 14.89 8.76
N PHE A 142 -9.99 15.68 7.68
CA PHE A 142 -10.36 15.21 6.35
C PHE A 142 -9.54 13.99 5.92
N VAL A 143 -8.23 14.02 6.17
CA VAL A 143 -7.34 12.91 5.80
C VAL A 143 -7.63 11.67 6.65
N ALA A 144 -7.87 11.81 7.94
CA ALA A 144 -8.24 10.70 8.83
C ALA A 144 -9.56 10.04 8.39
N ASP A 145 -10.60 10.84 8.17
CA ASP A 145 -11.94 10.36 7.81
C ASP A 145 -11.92 9.69 6.42
N GLY A 146 -11.33 10.34 5.42
CA GLY A 146 -11.25 9.80 4.07
C GLY A 146 -10.39 8.54 3.99
N THR A 147 -9.28 8.49 4.71
CA THR A 147 -8.43 7.29 4.79
C THR A 147 -9.17 6.15 5.49
N THR A 148 -9.91 6.43 6.57
CA THR A 148 -10.72 5.42 7.27
C THR A 148 -11.78 4.83 6.36
N LEU A 149 -12.49 5.67 5.59
CA LEU A 149 -13.49 5.21 4.62
C LEU A 149 -12.85 4.35 3.52
N ALA A 150 -11.72 4.79 2.96
CA ALA A 150 -10.98 4.04 1.94
C ALA A 150 -10.53 2.66 2.46
N ILE A 151 -10.02 2.59 3.69
CA ILE A 151 -9.61 1.34 4.33
C ILE A 151 -10.80 0.41 4.52
N ALA A 152 -11.94 0.92 4.96
CA ALA A 152 -13.15 0.10 5.12
C ALA A 152 -13.59 -0.51 3.79
N GLU A 153 -13.56 0.26 2.70
CA GLU A 153 -13.88 -0.23 1.34
C GLU A 153 -12.83 -1.23 0.84
N MET A 154 -11.53 -0.96 1.04
CA MET A 154 -10.44 -1.85 0.67
C MET A 154 -10.58 -3.21 1.36
N LEU A 155 -10.75 -3.22 2.69
CA LEU A 155 -10.91 -4.46 3.46
C LEU A 155 -12.17 -5.21 3.03
N SER A 156 -13.29 -4.52 2.79
CA SER A 156 -14.54 -5.13 2.31
C SER A 156 -14.42 -5.74 0.93
N SER A 157 -13.50 -5.27 0.09
CA SER A 157 -13.24 -5.79 -1.26
C SER A 157 -12.04 -6.73 -1.36
N GLY A 158 -11.38 -7.04 -0.22
CA GLY A 158 -10.27 -7.98 -0.17
C GLY A 158 -8.88 -7.40 -0.28
N THR A 159 -8.75 -6.07 -0.30
CA THR A 159 -7.44 -5.40 -0.27
C THR A 159 -6.96 -5.27 1.18
N THR A 160 -5.77 -5.80 1.48
CA THR A 160 -5.23 -5.89 2.84
C THR A 160 -3.92 -5.12 3.02
N CYS A 161 -3.41 -4.52 1.96
CA CYS A 161 -2.22 -3.69 1.96
C CYS A 161 -2.41 -2.56 0.94
N MET A 162 -1.97 -1.36 1.26
CA MET A 162 -2.04 -0.23 0.34
C MET A 162 -0.73 0.55 0.26
N VAL A 163 -0.49 1.19 -0.88
CA VAL A 163 0.49 2.28 -1.03
C VAL A 163 -0.31 3.57 -1.15
N ASP A 164 -0.18 4.45 -0.17
CA ASP A 164 -0.87 5.74 -0.17
C ASP A 164 0.10 6.89 -0.43
N SER A 165 -0.30 7.82 -1.30
CA SER A 165 0.47 9.00 -1.67
C SER A 165 -0.38 10.26 -1.52
N TYR A 166 -0.45 10.80 -0.29
CA TYR A 166 -1.27 11.97 -0.01
C TYR A 166 -0.64 12.91 1.03
N PHE A 167 -1.30 14.05 1.29
CA PHE A 167 -0.88 15.02 2.31
C PHE A 167 -1.12 14.46 3.72
N PHE A 168 -0.45 15.03 4.72
CA PHE A 168 -0.52 14.58 6.12
C PHE A 168 -0.22 13.07 6.28
N PRO A 169 0.94 12.61 5.78
CA PRO A 169 1.30 11.19 5.82
C PRO A 169 1.40 10.62 7.25
N ASP A 170 1.64 11.44 8.25
CA ASP A 170 1.58 11.11 9.67
C ASP A 170 0.15 10.74 10.12
N THR A 171 -0.85 11.45 9.64
CA THR A 171 -2.26 11.12 9.88
C THR A 171 -2.63 9.81 9.19
N VAL A 172 -2.24 9.62 7.93
CA VAL A 172 -2.47 8.36 7.20
C VAL A 172 -1.83 7.19 7.94
N ALA A 173 -0.57 7.32 8.37
CA ALA A 173 0.13 6.28 9.12
C ALA A 173 -0.56 5.94 10.45
N SER A 174 -1.02 6.95 11.18
CA SER A 174 -1.77 6.76 12.44
C SER A 174 -3.09 6.03 12.21
N THR A 175 -3.85 6.42 11.18
CA THR A 175 -5.11 5.76 10.80
C THR A 175 -4.88 4.31 10.38
N CYS A 176 -3.78 4.01 9.67
CA CYS A 176 -3.42 2.63 9.32
C CYS A 176 -3.07 1.79 10.55
N LEU A 177 -2.36 2.36 11.54
CA LEU A 177 -2.07 1.67 12.80
C LEU A 177 -3.32 1.38 13.61
N GLU A 178 -4.27 2.32 13.67
CA GLU A 178 -5.54 2.16 14.38
C GLU A 178 -6.44 1.10 13.74
N THR A 179 -6.47 1.04 12.42
CA THR A 179 -7.31 0.09 11.66
C THR A 179 -6.64 -1.27 11.46
N GLY A 180 -5.31 -1.34 11.60
CA GLY A 180 -4.54 -2.57 11.42
C GLY A 180 -4.27 -2.95 9.97
N ILE A 181 -4.58 -2.09 8.97
CA ILE A 181 -4.20 -2.32 7.58
C ILE A 181 -2.70 -2.09 7.41
N ARG A 182 -2.06 -2.88 6.56
CA ARG A 182 -0.67 -2.64 6.19
C ARG A 182 -0.57 -1.57 5.12
N ALA A 183 0.45 -0.71 5.22
CA ALA A 183 0.63 0.36 4.27
C ALA A 183 2.10 0.74 4.04
N GLN A 184 2.41 1.10 2.80
CA GLN A 184 3.55 1.94 2.48
C GLN A 184 3.05 3.37 2.40
N ILE A 185 3.53 4.21 3.32
CA ILE A 185 3.18 5.62 3.40
C ILE A 185 4.16 6.43 2.58
N SER A 186 3.67 7.08 1.55
CA SER A 186 4.48 7.95 0.70
C SER A 186 4.62 9.34 1.31
N LEU A 187 5.84 9.83 1.39
CA LEU A 187 6.21 11.14 1.94
C LEU A 187 6.24 12.17 0.81
N PRO A 188 5.18 12.97 0.61
CA PRO A 188 5.02 13.78 -0.59
C PRO A 188 6.02 14.94 -0.63
N VAL A 189 6.54 15.23 -1.84
CA VAL A 189 7.33 16.43 -2.13
C VAL A 189 6.80 17.09 -3.40
N ILE A 190 6.42 18.37 -3.26
CA ILE A 190 5.80 19.16 -4.34
C ILE A 190 6.35 20.61 -4.26
N LYS A 191 6.58 21.25 -5.40
CA LYS A 191 7.11 22.62 -5.43
C LYS A 191 6.07 23.72 -5.13
N PHE A 192 4.79 23.38 -5.22
CA PHE A 192 3.70 24.32 -4.95
C PHE A 192 3.23 24.24 -3.49
N PRO A 193 2.78 25.37 -2.92
CA PRO A 193 2.18 25.36 -1.59
C PRO A 193 0.89 24.54 -1.59
N ASN A 194 0.68 23.81 -0.50
CA ASN A 194 -0.54 23.05 -0.23
C ASN A 194 -0.84 23.07 1.27
N ALA A 195 -1.91 22.36 1.70
CA ALA A 195 -2.32 22.33 3.09
C ALA A 195 -1.25 21.77 4.05
N TRP A 196 -0.34 20.91 3.57
CA TRP A 196 0.68 20.28 4.40
C TRP A 196 1.99 21.07 4.44
N ALA A 197 2.43 21.69 3.34
CA ALA A 197 3.69 22.42 3.30
C ALA A 197 3.69 23.55 2.26
N ALA A 198 4.47 24.60 2.50
CA ALA A 198 4.51 25.78 1.64
C ALA A 198 5.48 25.65 0.44
N ASN A 199 6.43 24.74 0.48
CA ASN A 199 7.45 24.54 -0.56
C ASN A 199 8.21 23.21 -0.38
N GLU A 200 9.04 22.84 -1.38
CA GLU A 200 9.81 21.59 -1.37
C GLU A 200 10.72 21.41 -0.14
N ALA A 201 11.34 22.49 0.34
CA ALA A 201 12.23 22.40 1.50
C ALA A 201 11.45 22.05 2.78
N GLU A 202 10.28 22.62 2.94
CA GLU A 202 9.38 22.29 4.03
C GLU A 202 8.82 20.88 3.89
N HIS A 203 8.41 20.46 2.69
CA HIS A 203 8.01 19.09 2.40
C HIS A 203 9.07 18.09 2.85
N ILE A 204 10.33 18.26 2.42
CA ILE A 204 11.44 17.38 2.80
C ILE A 204 11.66 17.39 4.32
N THR A 205 11.62 18.55 4.95
CA THR A 205 11.81 18.68 6.40
C THR A 205 10.70 17.94 7.16
N LYS A 206 9.44 18.08 6.74
CA LYS A 206 8.30 17.38 7.34
C LYS A 206 8.35 15.89 7.04
N ALA A 207 8.71 15.48 5.83
CA ALA A 207 8.90 14.10 5.44
C ALA A 207 9.89 13.37 6.35
N LEU A 208 11.06 13.99 6.62
CA LEU A 208 12.06 13.44 7.53
C LEU A 208 11.53 13.33 8.98
N LYS A 209 10.72 14.28 9.44
CA LYS A 209 10.08 14.18 10.78
C LYS A 209 9.09 13.03 10.86
N VAL A 210 8.26 12.85 9.83
CA VAL A 210 7.32 11.71 9.77
C VAL A 210 8.09 10.40 9.71
N PHE A 211 9.15 10.32 8.89
CA PHE A 211 10.01 9.13 8.88
C PHE A 211 10.57 8.83 10.27
N ASP A 212 11.13 9.82 10.97
CA ASP A 212 11.68 9.66 12.32
C ASP A 212 10.62 9.18 13.34
N GLN A 213 9.37 9.62 13.18
CA GLN A 213 8.26 9.23 14.04
C GLN A 213 7.88 7.75 13.86
N PHE A 214 7.91 7.23 12.62
CA PHE A 214 7.38 5.91 12.29
C PHE A 214 8.43 4.87 11.86
N LYS A 215 9.71 5.17 11.87
CA LYS A 215 10.80 4.26 11.44
C LYS A 215 11.10 3.08 12.38
N SER A 216 10.48 3.02 13.56
CA SER A 216 10.78 1.99 14.57
C SER A 216 10.36 0.60 14.12
N ASP A 217 11.05 -0.43 14.63
CA ASP A 217 10.69 -1.84 14.38
C ASP A 217 9.23 -2.13 14.74
N ARG A 218 8.73 -1.55 15.83
CA ARG A 218 7.33 -1.68 16.22
C ARG A 218 6.36 -1.27 15.12
N HIS A 219 6.63 -0.17 14.39
CA HIS A 219 5.76 0.28 13.31
C HIS A 219 5.92 -0.60 12.07
N ARG A 220 7.13 -1.07 11.78
CA ARG A 220 7.36 -2.06 10.71
C ARG A 220 6.68 -3.39 10.98
N ASP A 221 6.74 -3.88 12.21
CA ASP A 221 6.05 -5.10 12.64
C ASP A 221 4.52 -4.94 12.55
N ALA A 222 4.02 -3.73 12.78
CA ALA A 222 2.61 -3.38 12.54
C ALA A 222 2.27 -3.19 11.04
N GLY A 223 3.23 -3.37 10.12
CA GLY A 223 3.02 -3.32 8.69
C GLY A 223 3.13 -1.92 8.06
N ILE A 224 3.70 -0.94 8.77
CA ILE A 224 3.93 0.41 8.23
C ILE A 224 5.35 0.53 7.69
N THR A 225 5.45 0.84 6.40
CA THR A 225 6.69 1.19 5.71
C THR A 225 6.57 2.57 5.08
N MET A 226 7.67 3.14 4.61
CA MET A 226 7.67 4.48 4.02
C MET A 226 8.43 4.52 2.70
N ALA A 227 8.05 5.48 1.86
CA ALA A 227 8.75 5.84 0.63
C ALA A 227 8.81 7.35 0.49
N PHE A 228 9.86 7.92 -0.11
CA PHE A 228 9.75 9.29 -0.60
C PHE A 228 8.82 9.34 -1.82
N ALA A 229 8.01 10.39 -1.91
CA ALA A 229 7.10 10.57 -3.02
C ALA A 229 7.24 11.96 -3.66
N PRO A 230 8.32 12.22 -4.42
CA PRO A 230 8.28 13.34 -5.35
C PRO A 230 7.09 13.15 -6.28
N HIS A 231 6.18 14.13 -6.30
CA HIS A 231 4.85 13.95 -6.93
C HIS A 231 4.97 13.54 -8.41
N ALA A 232 5.60 14.37 -9.23
CA ALA A 232 5.80 14.11 -10.65
C ALA A 232 7.00 14.91 -11.19
N PRO A 233 7.59 14.55 -12.34
CA PRO A 233 8.73 15.24 -12.90
C PRO A 233 8.52 16.74 -13.17
N TYR A 234 7.28 17.16 -13.43
CA TYR A 234 6.92 18.55 -13.71
C TYR A 234 6.55 19.35 -12.47
N THR A 235 6.37 18.71 -11.32
CA THR A 235 6.00 19.34 -10.04
C THR A 235 7.13 19.36 -9.02
N VAL A 236 8.33 18.87 -9.37
CA VAL A 236 9.48 18.77 -8.47
C VAL A 236 10.74 19.26 -9.20
N THR A 237 11.56 20.05 -8.52
CA THR A 237 12.81 20.58 -9.08
C THR A 237 13.93 19.55 -9.03
N ASP A 238 14.94 19.69 -9.92
CA ASP A 238 16.13 18.81 -9.94
C ASP A 238 16.87 18.81 -8.60
N ASN A 239 16.95 19.97 -7.94
CA ASN A 239 17.58 20.07 -6.63
C ASN A 239 16.84 19.27 -5.56
N ALA A 240 15.50 19.28 -5.57
CA ALA A 240 14.71 18.48 -4.67
C ALA A 240 14.82 16.99 -5.00
N PHE A 241 14.81 16.62 -6.28
CA PHE A 241 15.06 15.23 -6.71
C PHE A 241 16.41 14.72 -6.19
N GLN A 242 17.50 15.46 -6.37
CA GLN A 242 18.81 15.05 -5.89
C GLN A 242 18.86 14.87 -4.36
N LYS A 243 18.19 15.74 -3.59
CA LYS A 243 18.08 15.58 -2.14
C LYS A 243 17.27 14.33 -1.76
N ILE A 244 16.17 14.08 -2.46
CA ILE A 244 15.35 12.89 -2.23
C ILE A 244 16.15 11.62 -2.51
N LEU A 245 16.89 11.58 -3.61
CA LEU A 245 17.75 10.44 -3.94
C LEU A 245 18.79 10.20 -2.82
N MET A 246 19.48 11.26 -2.39
CA MET A 246 20.42 11.18 -1.28
C MET A 246 19.79 10.63 0.00
N TYR A 247 18.60 11.14 0.39
CA TYR A 247 17.92 10.66 1.60
C TYR A 247 17.36 9.25 1.44
N SER A 248 16.85 8.89 0.27
CA SER A 248 16.41 7.54 -0.04
C SER A 248 17.53 6.52 0.16
N GLU A 249 18.73 6.81 -0.36
CA GLU A 249 19.92 5.99 -0.16
C GLU A 249 20.39 5.93 1.31
N GLN A 250 20.39 7.09 2.01
CA GLN A 250 20.82 7.15 3.42
C GLN A 250 19.88 6.42 4.38
N LEU A 251 18.59 6.45 4.10
CA LEU A 251 17.56 5.91 4.97
C LEU A 251 17.08 4.52 4.54
N ASP A 252 17.58 4.02 3.41
CA ASP A 252 17.19 2.74 2.80
C ASP A 252 15.68 2.62 2.61
N ILE A 253 15.05 3.66 2.04
CA ILE A 253 13.64 3.67 1.70
C ILE A 253 13.41 3.94 0.22
N PRO A 254 12.39 3.33 -0.41
CA PRO A 254 12.12 3.50 -1.83
C PRO A 254 11.64 4.90 -2.19
N ILE A 255 11.60 5.16 -3.49
CA ILE A 255 10.99 6.36 -4.07
C ILE A 255 9.77 5.94 -4.88
N HIS A 256 8.62 6.56 -4.63
CA HIS A 256 7.36 6.34 -5.31
C HIS A 256 7.00 7.59 -6.13
N LEU A 257 6.81 7.47 -7.45
CA LEU A 257 6.76 8.62 -8.35
C LEU A 257 5.77 8.41 -9.50
N HIS A 258 4.86 9.37 -9.72
CA HIS A 258 4.06 9.42 -10.94
C HIS A 258 4.96 9.77 -12.13
N LEU A 259 4.95 8.95 -13.14
CA LEU A 259 5.85 9.09 -14.27
C LEU A 259 5.18 8.64 -15.57
N HIS A 260 5.28 9.46 -16.61
CA HIS A 260 4.72 9.18 -17.92
C HIS A 260 3.21 8.84 -17.87
N GLU A 261 2.47 9.62 -17.09
CA GLU A 261 1.04 9.41 -16.87
C GLU A 261 0.21 9.82 -18.08
N THR A 262 0.56 10.93 -18.73
CA THR A 262 -0.17 11.46 -19.89
C THR A 262 0.77 11.83 -21.03
N GLU A 263 0.25 11.81 -22.25
CA GLU A 263 0.96 12.28 -23.46
C GLU A 263 1.44 13.73 -23.29
N SER A 264 0.61 14.59 -22.70
CA SER A 264 0.96 15.99 -22.44
C SER A 264 2.17 16.14 -21.51
N GLU A 265 2.28 15.33 -20.45
CA GLU A 265 3.48 15.32 -19.58
C GLU A 265 4.76 15.10 -20.40
N VAL A 266 4.72 14.12 -21.30
CA VAL A 266 5.90 13.77 -22.10
C VAL A 266 6.21 14.85 -23.14
N ILE A 267 5.20 15.37 -23.86
CA ILE A 267 5.36 16.42 -24.87
C ILE A 267 5.92 17.69 -24.22
N ASP A 268 5.36 18.11 -23.10
CA ASP A 268 5.78 19.31 -22.38
C ASP A 268 7.20 19.17 -21.85
N ALA A 269 7.56 18.01 -21.27
CA ALA A 269 8.91 17.73 -20.81
C ALA A 269 9.94 17.79 -21.95
N VAL A 270 9.62 17.23 -23.12
CA VAL A 270 10.50 17.32 -24.28
C VAL A 270 10.63 18.76 -24.78
N ARG A 271 9.55 19.52 -24.80
CA ARG A 271 9.56 20.92 -25.19
C ARG A 271 10.39 21.79 -24.25
N GLU A 272 10.29 21.56 -22.92
CA GLU A 272 10.92 22.39 -21.89
C GLU A 272 12.37 21.97 -21.59
N ASN A 273 12.64 20.66 -21.57
CA ASN A 273 13.91 20.10 -21.13
C ASN A 273 14.69 19.38 -22.24
N ASN A 274 14.15 19.32 -23.47
CA ASN A 274 14.70 18.59 -24.63
C ASN A 274 14.93 17.10 -24.36
N GLN A 275 14.20 16.51 -23.39
CA GLN A 275 14.27 15.09 -23.08
C GLN A 275 13.00 14.61 -22.37
N ARG A 276 12.71 13.30 -22.51
CA ARG A 276 11.59 12.66 -21.83
C ARG A 276 11.83 12.62 -20.32
N PRO A 277 10.77 12.61 -19.49
CA PRO A 277 10.89 12.55 -18.02
C PRO A 277 11.74 11.36 -17.54
N PHE A 278 11.51 10.17 -18.10
CA PHE A 278 12.30 8.99 -17.75
C PHE A 278 13.80 9.16 -18.06
N ALA A 279 14.16 9.73 -19.19
CA ALA A 279 15.56 9.97 -19.56
C ALA A 279 16.23 11.00 -18.61
N ARG A 280 15.48 12.04 -18.21
CA ARG A 280 15.95 13.04 -17.21
C ARG A 280 16.24 12.37 -15.87
N LEU A 281 15.31 11.53 -15.37
CA LEU A 281 15.50 10.80 -14.11
C LEU A 281 16.67 9.81 -14.20
N SER A 282 16.81 9.10 -15.34
CA SER A 282 17.95 8.23 -15.60
C SER A 282 19.28 8.97 -15.50
N ALA A 283 19.37 10.15 -16.13
CA ALA A 283 20.58 10.98 -16.09
C ALA A 283 20.92 11.49 -14.67
N MET A 284 19.94 11.64 -13.80
CA MET A 284 20.10 11.99 -12.39
C MET A 284 20.41 10.80 -11.47
N GLY A 285 20.44 9.56 -11.99
CA GLY A 285 20.72 8.36 -11.19
C GLY A 285 19.53 7.74 -10.48
N PHE A 286 18.30 8.11 -10.84
CA PHE A 286 17.10 7.59 -10.18
C PHE A 286 16.78 6.12 -10.48
N LEU A 287 17.32 5.56 -11.57
CA LEU A 287 17.00 4.19 -11.97
C LEU A 287 17.70 3.19 -11.05
N SER A 288 16.95 2.68 -10.10
CA SER A 288 17.39 1.69 -9.12
C SER A 288 16.24 0.72 -8.81
N PRO A 289 16.50 -0.43 -8.19
CA PRO A 289 15.45 -1.33 -7.71
C PRO A 289 14.52 -0.69 -6.66
N GLY A 290 14.94 0.42 -6.04
CA GLY A 290 14.12 1.17 -5.09
C GLY A 290 13.17 2.19 -5.74
N LEU A 291 13.21 2.39 -7.06
CA LEU A 291 12.29 3.28 -7.75
C LEU A 291 10.99 2.56 -8.11
N GLN A 292 9.88 3.04 -7.59
CA GLN A 292 8.52 2.59 -7.88
C GLN A 292 7.85 3.64 -8.78
N THR A 293 7.73 3.35 -10.06
CA THR A 293 7.04 4.24 -11.02
C THR A 293 5.56 3.90 -11.11
N VAL A 294 4.72 4.92 -11.07
CA VAL A 294 3.27 4.82 -11.22
C VAL A 294 2.89 5.29 -12.61
N HIS A 295 1.89 4.66 -13.17
CA HIS A 295 1.32 4.85 -14.50
C HIS A 295 2.19 4.26 -15.61
N MET A 296 3.24 4.92 -16.09
CA MET A 296 4.06 4.49 -17.22
C MET A 296 3.24 4.15 -18.47
N THR A 297 2.18 4.92 -18.72
CA THR A 297 1.25 4.71 -19.85
C THR A 297 1.80 5.22 -21.17
N GLU A 298 2.70 6.20 -21.13
CA GLU A 298 3.31 6.84 -22.29
C GLU A 298 4.78 6.43 -22.45
N LEU A 299 5.05 5.25 -23.01
CA LEU A 299 6.38 4.66 -23.20
C LEU A 299 7.17 5.21 -24.40
#